data_e7b96aee5ea73958df53344714357904
#
_entry.id   e7b96aee5ea73958df53344714357904
#
_cell.length_a   1.000
_cell.length_b   1.000
_cell.length_c   1.000
_cell.angle_alpha   90.00
_cell.angle_beta   90.00
_cell.angle_gamma   90.00
#
_symmetry.space_group_name_H-M   'P 1'
#
loop_
_entity.id
_entity.type
_entity.pdbx_description
1 polymer ?
#
loop_
_entity_poly.entity_id
_entity_poly.type
_entity_poly.pdbx_seq_one_letter_code
_entity_poly.pdbx_strand_id
1 'polypeptide(L)'
;MIVEVAINVPIRKCFDYCWPEDLELVPEAGLQVLVPFGRQKKGGVVVGVNKKSKFSELKFIESLVEEKPLFSEEILKLTRWTSEYYFCAWGEVLNAAIPGGLSLSLCTSYSPQIFPLTGIENLSKKPSQLARTQQSWTEQEWLKCQPDEKDQRIMNQWLNNKIVLKKQVLE
;
A
#
# COMPACT_ATOMS: atom_id res chain seq x y z
N MET A 1 -14.74 1.34 15.37
CA MET A 1 -15.25 2.53 14.66
C MET A 1 -15.31 2.22 13.16
N ILE A 2 -16.14 2.94 12.40
CA ILE A 2 -16.29 2.74 10.94
C ILE A 2 -15.76 3.97 10.24
N VAL A 3 -14.98 3.77 9.20
CA VAL A 3 -14.43 4.85 8.36
C VAL A 3 -14.94 4.72 6.94
N GLU A 4 -15.27 5.85 6.34
CA GLU A 4 -15.61 5.95 4.93
C GLU A 4 -14.35 6.28 4.15
N VAL A 5 -14.04 5.44 3.15
CA VAL A 5 -12.78 5.54 2.38
C VAL A 5 -13.07 5.77 0.90
N ALA A 6 -12.47 6.81 0.35
CA ALA A 6 -12.42 7.05 -1.09
C ALA A 6 -11.21 6.33 -1.69
N ILE A 7 -11.45 5.38 -2.58
CA ILE A 7 -10.44 4.54 -3.23
C ILE A 7 -10.25 5.01 -4.68
N ASN A 8 -9.01 4.99 -5.17
CA ASN A 8 -8.72 5.29 -6.58
C ASN A 8 -9.22 4.17 -7.50
N VAL A 9 -10.51 4.22 -7.77
CA VAL A 9 -11.23 3.34 -8.71
C VAL A 9 -12.31 4.17 -9.43
N PRO A 10 -12.68 3.84 -10.67
CA PRO A 10 -13.69 4.60 -11.44
C PRO A 10 -15.12 4.29 -10.94
N ILE A 11 -15.32 4.34 -9.62
CA ILE A 11 -16.61 4.11 -8.96
C ILE A 11 -16.94 5.32 -8.11
N ARG A 12 -18.04 6.00 -8.42
CA ARG A 12 -18.47 7.22 -7.74
C ARG A 12 -19.11 6.95 -6.37
N LYS A 13 -18.48 6.09 -5.58
CA LYS A 13 -18.90 5.74 -4.22
C LYS A 13 -17.69 5.68 -3.33
N CYS A 14 -17.86 6.05 -2.07
CA CYS A 14 -16.93 5.71 -1.00
C CYS A 14 -17.33 4.36 -0.38
N PHE A 15 -16.42 3.76 0.33
CA PHE A 15 -16.58 2.42 0.88
C PHE A 15 -16.36 2.43 2.38
N ASP A 16 -17.24 1.74 3.10
CA ASP A 16 -17.15 1.60 4.56
C ASP A 16 -16.17 0.49 4.94
N TYR A 17 -15.29 0.78 5.90
CA TYR A 17 -14.36 -0.17 6.49
C TYR A 17 -14.37 -0.06 8.02
N CYS A 18 -14.07 -1.18 8.70
CA CYS A 18 -13.82 -1.17 10.12
C CYS A 18 -12.42 -0.59 10.41
N TRP A 19 -12.34 0.29 11.41
CA TRP A 19 -11.07 0.72 11.97
C TRP A 19 -10.60 -0.33 12.97
N PRO A 20 -9.37 -0.89 12.82
CA PRO A 20 -8.83 -1.87 13.76
C PRO A 20 -8.60 -1.25 15.15
N GLU A 21 -8.84 -2.04 16.19
CA GLU A 21 -8.66 -1.59 17.58
C GLU A 21 -7.19 -1.56 18.01
N ASP A 22 -6.33 -2.29 17.31
CA ASP A 22 -4.87 -2.32 17.51
C ASP A 22 -4.15 -1.08 16.99
N LEU A 23 -4.84 -0.24 16.20
CA LEU A 23 -4.32 1.06 15.80
C LEU A 23 -4.59 2.07 16.92
N GLU A 24 -3.53 2.50 17.61
CA GLU A 24 -3.61 3.49 18.70
C GLU A 24 -4.09 4.87 18.23
N LEU A 25 -4.11 5.12 16.90
CA LEU A 25 -4.52 6.37 16.31
C LEU A 25 -6.05 6.46 16.17
N VAL A 26 -6.62 7.59 16.55
CA VAL A 26 -8.04 7.89 16.30
C VAL A 26 -8.23 8.19 14.82
N PRO A 27 -9.20 7.55 14.12
CA PRO A 27 -9.44 7.83 12.72
C PRO A 27 -9.93 9.26 12.50
N GLU A 28 -9.31 9.93 11.54
CA GLU A 28 -9.71 11.26 11.09
C GLU A 28 -9.69 11.37 9.57
N ALA A 29 -10.42 12.33 9.03
CA ALA A 29 -10.47 12.57 7.59
C ALA A 29 -9.12 13.09 7.09
N GLY A 30 -8.73 12.65 5.88
CA GLY A 30 -7.45 12.99 5.27
C GLY A 30 -6.35 11.95 5.45
N LEU A 31 -6.52 10.97 6.35
CA LEU A 31 -5.56 9.88 6.55
C LEU A 31 -5.52 8.96 5.33
N GLN A 32 -4.31 8.57 4.94
CA GLN A 32 -4.10 7.55 3.91
C GLN A 32 -4.08 6.15 4.53
N VAL A 33 -4.82 5.24 3.91
CA VAL A 33 -4.98 3.86 4.37
C VAL A 33 -4.82 2.87 3.25
N LEU A 34 -4.35 1.69 3.58
CA LEU A 34 -4.37 0.52 2.71
C LEU A 34 -5.60 -0.31 3.04
N VAL A 35 -6.40 -0.62 2.03
CA VAL A 35 -7.66 -1.36 2.20
C VAL A 35 -7.75 -2.55 1.26
N PRO A 36 -8.37 -3.66 1.69
CA PRO A 36 -8.66 -4.79 0.82
C PRO A 36 -9.84 -4.45 -0.11
N PHE A 37 -9.60 -4.44 -1.41
CA PHE A 37 -10.62 -4.17 -2.43
C PHE A 37 -10.69 -5.32 -3.45
N GLY A 38 -11.75 -6.10 -3.40
CA GLY A 38 -11.86 -7.34 -4.17
C GLY A 38 -10.78 -8.35 -3.75
N ARG A 39 -9.94 -8.73 -4.72
CA ARG A 39 -8.78 -9.63 -4.52
C ARG A 39 -7.45 -8.87 -4.38
N GLN A 40 -7.49 -7.55 -4.44
CA GLN A 40 -6.31 -6.68 -4.39
C GLN A 40 -6.35 -5.79 -3.16
N LYS A 41 -5.20 -5.24 -2.81
CA LYS A 41 -5.08 -4.15 -1.85
C LYS A 41 -4.99 -2.85 -2.62
N LYS A 42 -5.64 -1.81 -2.13
CA LYS A 42 -5.60 -0.49 -2.75
C LYS A 42 -5.40 0.60 -1.70
N GLY A 43 -4.65 1.62 -2.09
CA GLY A 43 -4.58 2.85 -1.32
C GLY A 43 -5.90 3.60 -1.41
N GLY A 44 -6.29 4.22 -0.32
CA GLY A 44 -7.46 5.09 -0.21
C GLY A 44 -7.24 6.19 0.80
N VAL A 45 -8.16 7.14 0.83
CA VAL A 45 -8.16 8.25 1.78
C VAL A 45 -9.41 8.17 2.63
N VAL A 46 -9.26 8.28 3.94
CA VAL A 46 -10.39 8.41 4.87
C VAL A 46 -11.07 9.75 4.62
N VAL A 47 -12.35 9.72 4.30
CA VAL A 47 -13.13 10.94 4.00
C VAL A 47 -14.26 11.19 5.00
N GLY A 48 -14.49 10.22 5.90
CA GLY A 48 -15.47 10.36 6.96
C GLY A 48 -15.29 9.29 8.04
N VAL A 49 -15.79 9.60 9.23
CA VAL A 49 -15.84 8.67 10.37
C VAL A 49 -17.28 8.51 10.81
N ASN A 50 -17.78 7.29 10.79
CA ASN A 50 -19.17 6.96 11.06
C ASN A 50 -19.30 6.01 12.25
N LYS A 51 -20.41 6.12 12.99
CA LYS A 51 -20.74 5.18 14.07
C LYS A 51 -21.50 3.95 13.58
N LYS A 52 -22.12 4.03 12.41
CA LYS A 52 -22.95 2.95 11.84
C LYS A 52 -22.74 2.88 10.33
N SER A 53 -22.74 1.68 9.78
CA SER A 53 -22.81 1.42 8.34
C SER A 53 -24.14 0.78 7.96
N LYS A 54 -24.49 0.88 6.70
CA LYS A 54 -25.64 0.18 6.11
C LYS A 54 -25.36 -1.30 5.84
N PHE A 55 -24.08 -1.70 5.91
CA PHE A 55 -23.64 -3.06 5.62
C PHE A 55 -23.41 -3.83 6.92
N SER A 56 -23.82 -5.09 6.95
CA SER A 56 -23.68 -5.98 8.11
C SER A 56 -22.27 -6.52 8.26
N GLU A 57 -21.55 -6.69 7.14
CA GLU A 57 -20.19 -7.21 7.12
C GLU A 57 -19.26 -6.17 6.50
N LEU A 58 -18.31 -5.69 7.28
CA LEU A 58 -17.28 -4.77 6.83
C LEU A 58 -15.91 -5.41 6.95
N LYS A 59 -15.06 -5.13 5.97
CA LYS A 59 -13.65 -5.48 6.05
C LYS A 59 -12.90 -4.45 6.89
N PHE A 60 -11.82 -4.88 7.53
CA PHE A 60 -10.92 -3.95 8.22
C PHE A 60 -10.00 -3.26 7.22
N ILE A 61 -9.59 -2.03 7.52
CA ILE A 61 -8.41 -1.46 6.90
C ILE A 61 -7.22 -2.33 7.25
N GLU A 62 -6.24 -2.41 6.36
CA GLU A 62 -5.09 -3.30 6.55
C GLU A 62 -3.95 -2.61 7.29
N SER A 63 -3.68 -1.36 6.92
CA SER A 63 -2.68 -0.53 7.57
C SER A 63 -2.91 0.95 7.28
N LEU A 64 -2.36 1.79 8.16
CA LEU A 64 -2.11 3.20 7.88
C LEU A 64 -0.87 3.32 7.00
N VAL A 65 -0.83 4.37 6.20
CA VAL A 65 0.36 4.78 5.44
C VAL A 65 1.20 5.72 6.27
N GLU A 66 0.56 6.75 6.80
CA GLU A 66 1.17 7.73 7.70
C GLU A 66 0.21 8.07 8.85
N GLU A 67 0.78 8.46 9.99
CA GLU A 67 0.01 8.84 11.17
C GLU A 67 -0.61 10.24 11.07
N LYS A 68 -0.19 11.02 10.05
CA LYS A 68 -0.71 12.37 9.82
C LYS A 68 -1.60 12.41 8.59
N PRO A 69 -2.70 13.18 8.64
CA PRO A 69 -3.53 13.42 7.46
C PRO A 69 -2.73 14.05 6.33
N LEU A 70 -2.80 13.46 5.15
CA LEU A 70 -2.22 14.04 3.92
C LEU A 70 -3.04 15.22 3.43
N PHE A 71 -4.37 15.17 3.61
CA PHE A 71 -5.30 16.18 3.13
C PHE A 71 -5.94 16.93 4.29
N SER A 72 -5.89 18.26 4.22
CA SER A 72 -6.68 19.11 5.12
C SER A 72 -8.18 19.07 4.75
N GLU A 73 -9.01 19.55 5.67
CA GLU A 73 -10.46 19.60 5.45
C GLU A 73 -10.85 20.45 4.23
N GLU A 74 -10.11 21.54 3.97
CA GLU A 74 -10.33 22.43 2.82
C GLU A 74 -10.06 21.69 1.50
N ILE A 75 -8.97 20.93 1.44
CA ILE A 75 -8.63 20.12 0.25
C ILE A 75 -9.65 19.01 0.05
N LEU A 76 -10.11 18.36 1.10
CA LEU A 76 -11.17 17.37 1.01
C LEU A 76 -12.47 17.98 0.46
N LYS A 77 -12.86 19.16 0.91
CA LYS A 77 -14.02 19.89 0.39
C LYS A 77 -13.85 20.28 -1.08
N LEU A 78 -12.68 20.79 -1.45
CA LEU A 78 -12.36 21.16 -2.84
C LEU A 78 -12.41 19.94 -3.76
N THR A 79 -11.74 18.86 -3.39
CA THR A 79 -11.71 17.63 -4.20
C THR A 79 -13.08 16.97 -4.30
N ARG A 80 -13.90 17.05 -3.24
CA ARG A 80 -15.29 16.60 -3.26
C ARG A 80 -16.12 17.38 -4.27
N TRP A 81 -16.05 18.73 -4.20
CA TRP A 81 -16.71 19.60 -5.15
C TRP A 81 -16.27 19.31 -6.60
N THR A 82 -14.95 19.15 -6.82
CA THR A 82 -14.39 18.80 -8.13
C THR A 82 -14.97 17.48 -8.67
N SER A 83 -15.05 16.44 -7.83
CA SER A 83 -15.64 15.15 -8.17
C SER A 83 -17.11 15.29 -8.59
N GLU A 84 -17.88 16.10 -7.89
CA GLU A 84 -19.29 16.34 -8.18
C GLU A 84 -19.46 17.14 -9.47
N TYR A 85 -18.66 18.19 -9.66
CA TYR A 85 -18.72 19.07 -10.83
C TYR A 85 -18.35 18.34 -12.13
N TYR A 86 -17.26 17.55 -12.12
CA TYR A 86 -16.78 16.83 -13.30
C TYR A 86 -17.35 15.42 -13.44
N PHE A 87 -18.25 15.00 -12.56
CA PHE A 87 -18.88 13.67 -12.60
C PHE A 87 -17.90 12.51 -12.58
N CYS A 88 -16.75 12.64 -11.92
CA CYS A 88 -15.73 11.61 -11.75
C CYS A 88 -15.75 11.01 -10.33
N ALA A 89 -15.02 9.92 -10.11
CA ALA A 89 -14.93 9.32 -8.79
C ALA A 89 -14.06 10.18 -7.84
N TRP A 90 -14.51 10.37 -6.60
CA TRP A 90 -13.77 11.18 -5.64
C TRP A 90 -12.37 10.63 -5.33
N GLY A 91 -12.22 9.29 -5.28
CA GLY A 91 -10.90 8.68 -5.12
C GLY A 91 -9.93 8.96 -6.27
N GLU A 92 -10.42 9.13 -7.51
CA GLU A 92 -9.59 9.54 -8.65
C GLU A 92 -9.12 10.98 -8.51
N VAL A 93 -10.00 11.88 -8.06
CA VAL A 93 -9.66 13.30 -7.82
C VAL A 93 -8.65 13.44 -6.70
N LEU A 94 -8.85 12.72 -5.59
CA LEU A 94 -7.90 12.69 -4.47
C LEU A 94 -6.54 12.16 -4.92
N ASN A 95 -6.52 11.08 -5.70
CA ASN A 95 -5.25 10.55 -6.24
C ASN A 95 -4.56 11.56 -7.18
N ALA A 96 -5.30 12.30 -7.99
CA ALA A 96 -4.74 13.36 -8.84
C ALA A 96 -4.24 14.58 -8.04
N ALA A 97 -4.80 14.81 -6.86
CA ALA A 97 -4.38 15.90 -5.97
C ALA A 97 -3.12 15.56 -5.16
N ILE A 98 -2.68 14.30 -5.14
CA ILE A 98 -1.44 13.90 -4.49
C ILE A 98 -0.25 14.39 -5.33
N PRO A 99 0.69 15.17 -4.74
CA PRO A 99 1.89 15.58 -5.45
C PRO A 99 2.69 14.41 -6.00
N GLY A 100 3.27 14.58 -7.18
CA GLY A 100 4.13 13.54 -7.77
C GLY A 100 5.28 13.18 -6.83
N GLY A 101 5.46 11.89 -6.57
CA GLY A 101 6.42 11.36 -5.59
C GLY A 101 5.81 10.98 -4.24
N LEU A 102 4.58 11.43 -3.92
CA LEU A 102 3.80 10.98 -2.76
C LEU A 102 2.64 10.05 -3.17
N SER A 103 2.53 9.76 -4.46
CA SER A 103 1.52 8.83 -4.96
C SER A 103 1.78 7.43 -4.45
N LEU A 104 0.80 6.86 -3.74
CA LEU A 104 0.89 5.52 -3.21
C LEU A 104 0.88 4.50 -4.33
N SER A 105 2.02 3.91 -4.59
CA SER A 105 2.13 2.69 -5.38
C SER A 105 2.36 1.49 -4.47
N LEU A 106 1.59 0.43 -4.68
CA LEU A 106 1.85 -0.84 -4.02
C LEU A 106 3.05 -1.48 -4.71
N CYS A 107 4.16 -1.57 -4.00
CA CYS A 107 5.29 -2.35 -4.46
C CYS A 107 5.46 -3.63 -3.65
N THR A 108 6.09 -4.62 -4.25
CA THR A 108 6.48 -5.83 -3.56
C THR A 108 7.87 -5.62 -2.96
N SER A 109 7.98 -5.68 -1.65
CA SER A 109 9.25 -5.65 -0.94
C SER A 109 9.66 -7.04 -0.48
N TYR A 110 10.95 -7.31 -0.56
CA TYR A 110 11.59 -8.53 -0.08
C TYR A 110 12.48 -8.20 1.11
N SER A 111 12.20 -8.80 2.26
CA SER A 111 12.94 -8.57 3.50
C SER A 111 13.59 -9.85 4.00
N PRO A 112 14.92 -9.95 4.03
CA PRO A 112 15.62 -11.08 4.63
C PRO A 112 15.31 -11.18 6.12
N GLN A 113 15.09 -12.40 6.60
CA GLN A 113 14.88 -12.68 8.03
C GLN A 113 16.17 -13.15 8.71
N ILE A 114 17.12 -13.62 7.93
CA ILE A 114 18.40 -14.15 8.40
C ILE A 114 19.52 -13.52 7.58
N PHE A 115 20.53 -12.99 8.26
CA PHE A 115 21.76 -12.51 7.64
C PHE A 115 22.97 -13.26 8.21
N PRO A 116 23.97 -13.62 7.38
CA PRO A 116 23.99 -13.52 5.92
C PRO A 116 23.07 -14.51 5.24
N LEU A 117 22.51 -14.14 4.08
CA LEU A 117 21.67 -15.02 3.27
C LEU A 117 22.49 -16.22 2.77
N THR A 118 21.97 -17.42 2.98
CA THR A 118 22.61 -18.67 2.49
C THR A 118 22.50 -18.79 0.97
N GLY A 119 23.59 -19.17 0.30
CA GLY A 119 23.62 -19.32 -1.16
C GLY A 119 23.78 -18.03 -1.95
N ILE A 120 24.05 -16.92 -1.27
CA ILE A 120 24.25 -15.60 -1.91
C ILE A 120 25.46 -15.60 -2.86
N GLU A 121 26.44 -16.46 -2.60
CA GLU A 121 27.61 -16.67 -3.44
C GLU A 121 27.28 -17.28 -4.80
N ASN A 122 26.13 -17.93 -4.91
CA ASN A 122 25.65 -18.55 -6.13
C ASN A 122 24.87 -17.60 -7.05
N LEU A 123 24.58 -16.38 -6.57
CA LEU A 123 23.94 -15.34 -7.38
C LEU A 123 24.92 -14.65 -8.33
N SER A 124 24.38 -14.11 -9.40
CA SER A 124 25.11 -13.19 -10.30
C SER A 124 25.60 -11.97 -9.55
N LYS A 125 26.61 -11.25 -10.11
CA LYS A 125 27.27 -10.13 -9.40
C LYS A 125 26.27 -9.05 -8.91
N LYS A 126 25.35 -8.60 -9.77
CA LYS A 126 24.41 -7.52 -9.43
C LYS A 126 23.37 -7.95 -8.38
N PRO A 127 22.63 -9.07 -8.55
CA PRO A 127 21.72 -9.57 -7.52
C PRO A 127 22.41 -9.86 -6.19
N SER A 128 23.63 -10.43 -6.19
CA SER A 128 24.37 -10.69 -4.97
C SER A 128 24.78 -9.40 -4.25
N GLN A 129 25.13 -8.35 -4.99
CA GLN A 129 25.46 -7.05 -4.42
C GLN A 129 24.22 -6.43 -3.77
N LEU A 130 23.08 -6.42 -4.44
CA LEU A 130 21.81 -5.95 -3.89
C LEU A 130 21.47 -6.66 -2.58
N ALA A 131 21.50 -8.00 -2.59
CA ALA A 131 21.18 -8.83 -1.42
C ALA A 131 22.17 -8.69 -0.25
N ARG A 132 23.40 -8.20 -0.49
CA ARG A 132 24.41 -7.95 0.58
C ARG A 132 24.33 -6.56 1.19
N THR A 133 23.90 -5.57 0.39
CA THR A 133 24.00 -4.15 0.78
C THR A 133 22.72 -3.62 1.40
N GLN A 134 21.58 -4.25 1.14
CA GLN A 134 20.27 -3.76 1.59
C GLN A 134 19.62 -4.72 2.56
N GLN A 135 18.98 -4.17 3.59
CA GLN A 135 18.16 -4.95 4.54
C GLN A 135 16.79 -5.33 3.96
N SER A 136 16.36 -4.65 2.92
CA SER A 136 15.18 -4.96 2.12
C SER A 136 15.33 -4.37 0.73
N TRP A 137 14.67 -4.95 -0.26
CA TRP A 137 14.65 -4.44 -1.62
C TRP A 137 13.29 -4.66 -2.25
N THR A 138 12.95 -3.83 -3.24
CA THR A 138 11.70 -3.95 -4.00
C THR A 138 11.84 -4.92 -5.17
N GLU A 139 10.70 -5.39 -5.69
CA GLU A 139 10.67 -6.23 -6.88
C GLU A 139 11.29 -5.51 -8.08
N GLN A 140 11.08 -4.19 -8.18
CA GLN A 140 11.68 -3.37 -9.25
C GLN A 140 13.21 -3.31 -9.15
N GLU A 141 13.76 -3.15 -7.95
CA GLU A 141 15.21 -3.16 -7.73
C GLU A 141 15.82 -4.52 -8.06
N TRP A 142 15.14 -5.62 -7.68
CA TRP A 142 15.56 -6.96 -8.08
C TRP A 142 15.58 -7.14 -9.59
N LEU A 143 14.51 -6.72 -10.30
CA LEU A 143 14.41 -6.81 -11.76
C LEU A 143 15.43 -5.91 -12.47
N LYS A 144 15.77 -4.72 -11.93
CA LYS A 144 16.84 -3.86 -12.46
C LYS A 144 18.22 -4.52 -12.44
N CYS A 145 18.42 -5.49 -11.57
CA CYS A 145 19.65 -6.29 -11.53
C CYS A 145 19.74 -7.29 -12.69
N GLN A 146 18.68 -7.48 -13.48
CA GLN A 146 18.60 -8.46 -14.57
C GLN A 146 18.93 -9.89 -14.09
N PRO A 147 18.19 -10.43 -13.11
CA PRO A 147 18.45 -11.75 -12.56
C PRO A 147 18.20 -12.81 -13.64
N ASP A 148 19.09 -13.80 -13.73
CA ASP A 148 18.93 -14.94 -14.63
C ASP A 148 18.00 -16.02 -14.03
N GLU A 149 17.78 -17.12 -14.77
CA GLU A 149 16.92 -18.22 -14.28
C GLU A 149 17.46 -18.86 -12.99
N LYS A 150 18.78 -18.88 -12.80
CA LYS A 150 19.43 -19.43 -11.61
C LYS A 150 19.17 -18.51 -10.41
N ASP A 151 19.30 -17.21 -10.58
CA ASP A 151 19.02 -16.20 -9.57
C ASP A 151 17.54 -16.25 -9.13
N GLN A 152 16.62 -16.42 -10.10
CA GLN A 152 15.19 -16.59 -9.82
C GLN A 152 14.89 -17.85 -9.02
N ARG A 153 15.56 -18.96 -9.31
CA ARG A 153 15.42 -20.21 -8.53
C ARG A 153 15.89 -20.02 -7.09
N ILE A 154 17.00 -19.34 -6.87
CA ILE A 154 17.53 -19.05 -5.53
C ILE A 154 16.55 -18.16 -4.77
N MET A 155 16.01 -17.09 -5.39
CA MET A 155 15.00 -16.24 -4.77
C MET A 155 13.75 -17.05 -4.38
N ASN A 156 13.23 -17.89 -5.26
CA ASN A 156 12.08 -18.74 -4.96
C ASN A 156 12.35 -19.71 -3.81
N GLN A 157 13.57 -20.25 -3.73
CA GLN A 157 13.99 -21.11 -2.61
C GLN A 157 14.02 -20.33 -1.29
N TRP A 158 14.50 -19.08 -1.28
CA TRP A 158 14.48 -18.24 -0.09
C TRP A 158 13.06 -17.90 0.36
N LEU A 159 12.15 -17.63 -0.57
CA LEU A 159 10.73 -17.39 -0.28
C LEU A 159 10.06 -18.64 0.30
N ASN A 160 10.26 -19.80 -0.31
CA ASN A 160 9.67 -21.07 0.15
C ASN A 160 10.16 -21.46 1.54
N ASN A 161 11.43 -21.23 1.83
CA ASN A 161 12.04 -21.52 3.14
C ASN A 161 11.86 -20.41 4.16
N LYS A 162 11.09 -19.34 3.84
CA LYS A 162 10.88 -18.14 4.67
C LYS A 162 12.18 -17.45 5.10
N ILE A 163 13.25 -17.62 4.36
CA ILE A 163 14.53 -16.91 4.57
C ILE A 163 14.37 -15.44 4.16
N VAL A 164 13.57 -15.18 3.11
CA VAL A 164 13.15 -13.86 2.68
C VAL A 164 11.63 -13.82 2.73
N LEU A 165 11.07 -12.76 3.31
CA LEU A 165 9.62 -12.53 3.31
C LEU A 165 9.25 -11.58 2.17
N LYS A 166 8.19 -11.96 1.45
CA LYS A 166 7.54 -11.12 0.45
C LYS A 166 6.40 -10.36 1.11
N LYS A 167 6.48 -9.04 1.12
CA LYS A 167 5.44 -8.16 1.69
C LYS A 167 5.06 -7.10 0.67
N GLN A 168 3.77 -6.81 0.54
CA GLN A 168 3.33 -5.61 -0.17
C GLN A 168 3.47 -4.43 0.77
N VAL A 169 4.20 -3.43 0.33
CA VAL A 169 4.41 -2.16 1.03
C VAL A 169 3.98 -1.02 0.13
N LEU A 170 3.68 0.11 0.74
CA LEU A 170 3.43 1.35 0.03
C LEU A 170 4.76 2.10 -0.13
N GLU A 171 5.05 2.54 -1.34
CA GLU A 171 6.12 3.47 -1.69
C GLU A 171 5.54 4.82 -2.05
#